data_c92d26f1d3a6a464d7276e412ae452cb
#
_entry.id   c92d26f1d3a6a464d7276e412ae452cb
#
_cell.length_a   1.000
_cell.length_b   1.000
_cell.length_c   1.000
_cell.angle_alpha   90.00
_cell.angle_beta   90.00
_cell.angle_gamma   90.00
#
_symmetry.space_group_name_H-M   'P 1'
#
loop_
_entity.id
_entity.type
_entity.pdbx_description
1 polymer ?
#
loop_
_entity_poly.entity_id
_entity_poly.type
_entity_poly.pdbx_seq_one_letter_code
_entity_poly.pdbx_strand_id
1 'polypeptide(L)'
;MPLIFTTRAGKQNQHGRLETIGALRHKKPLICMLSGLAFYLLCRWDLGEETFPDLSKRSAWYNIRLIKGSSSNPTAEFSYNSQREWVTRAFQYAGILSQKKTHIGYSAGAKMAELKGISEDQIRRAGR
;
A
#
# COMPACT_ATOMS: atom_id res chain seq x y z
N MET A 1 -12.84 5.09 11.03
CA MET A 1 -12.10 3.86 11.41
C MET A 1 -10.80 3.84 10.63
N PRO A 2 -9.63 3.78 11.26
CA PRO A 2 -8.35 3.65 10.58
C PRO A 2 -8.11 2.19 10.15
N LEU A 3 -7.37 2.00 9.07
CA LEU A 3 -6.78 0.72 8.71
C LEU A 3 -5.38 0.65 9.33
N ILE A 4 -5.11 -0.38 10.11
CA ILE A 4 -3.84 -0.56 10.80
C ILE A 4 -3.10 -1.73 10.18
N PHE A 5 -1.90 -1.47 9.69
CA PHE A 5 -0.96 -2.49 9.23
C PHE A 5 0.06 -2.74 10.33
N THR A 6 0.34 -4.01 10.57
CA THR A 6 1.33 -4.43 11.56
C THR A 6 2.44 -5.20 10.86
N THR A 7 3.68 -4.75 11.01
CA THR A 7 4.86 -5.42 10.45
C THR A 7 5.78 -5.89 11.56
N ARG A 8 6.31 -7.11 11.42
CA ARG A 8 7.30 -7.70 12.35
C ARG A 8 8.69 -7.82 11.74
N ALA A 9 8.78 -7.70 10.43
CA ALA A 9 10.05 -7.79 9.72
C ALA A 9 10.07 -6.81 8.56
N GLY A 10 11.22 -6.18 8.31
CA GLY A 10 11.43 -5.24 7.23
C GLY A 10 12.88 -4.79 7.20
N LYS A 11 13.28 -4.07 6.16
CA LYS A 11 14.65 -3.60 5.97
C LYS A 11 15.19 -2.80 7.17
N GLN A 12 14.32 -2.05 7.86
CA GLN A 12 14.67 -1.24 9.03
C GLN A 12 14.25 -1.90 10.35
N ASN A 13 13.48 -2.98 10.30
CA ASN A 13 13.01 -3.74 11.46
C ASN A 13 13.62 -5.15 11.45
N GLN A 14 14.93 -5.22 11.63
CA GLN A 14 15.69 -6.48 11.62
C GLN A 14 15.59 -7.26 12.95
N HIS A 15 15.12 -6.61 14.03
CA HIS A 15 15.06 -7.20 15.37
C HIS A 15 13.64 -7.67 15.77
N GLY A 16 12.72 -7.78 14.81
CA GLY A 16 11.37 -8.32 15.06
C GLY A 16 10.47 -7.42 15.91
N ARG A 17 10.78 -6.13 16.04
CA ARG A 17 9.93 -5.16 16.75
C ARG A 17 8.59 -5.03 16.04
N LEU A 18 7.50 -5.01 16.80
CA LEU A 18 6.18 -4.75 16.25
C LEU A 18 6.07 -3.29 15.85
N GLU A 19 5.95 -3.03 14.55
CA GLU A 19 5.71 -1.69 14.01
C GLU A 19 4.29 -1.62 13.46
N THR A 20 3.59 -0.54 13.79
CA THR A 20 2.22 -0.29 13.34
C THR A 20 2.18 0.95 12.47
N ILE A 21 1.56 0.83 11.30
CA ILE A 21 1.32 1.93 10.38
C ILE A 21 -0.17 2.10 10.23
N GLY A 22 -0.68 3.30 10.51
CA GLY A 22 -2.10 3.63 10.37
C GLY A 22 -2.38 4.38 9.08
N ALA A 23 -3.42 3.98 8.36
CA ALA A 23 -3.96 4.73 7.24
C ALA A 23 -5.33 5.28 7.60
N LEU A 24 -5.48 6.59 7.51
CA LEU A 24 -6.74 7.28 7.75
C LEU A 24 -7.53 7.46 6.46
N ARG A 25 -8.84 7.41 6.57
CA ARG A 25 -9.74 7.68 5.45
C ARG A 25 -9.60 9.15 5.02
N HIS A 26 -9.35 9.36 3.74
CA HIS A 26 -9.35 10.71 3.18
C HIS A 26 -10.79 11.19 2.89
N LYS A 27 -11.01 12.49 3.03
CA LYS A 27 -12.32 13.14 2.79
C LYS A 27 -12.83 12.96 1.36
N LYS A 28 -11.91 12.97 0.38
CA LYS A 28 -12.23 12.75 -1.04
C LYS A 28 -11.96 11.28 -1.39
N PRO A 29 -12.98 10.47 -1.77
CA PRO A 29 -12.78 9.04 -2.05
C PRO A 29 -11.78 8.74 -3.18
N LEU A 30 -11.74 9.56 -4.23
CA LEU A 30 -10.87 9.36 -5.40
C LEU A 30 -9.37 9.42 -5.09
N ILE A 31 -8.96 10.09 -4.00
CA ILE A 31 -7.57 10.16 -3.56
C ILE A 31 -7.36 9.45 -2.21
N CYS A 32 -8.34 8.64 -1.82
CA CYS A 32 -8.30 7.88 -0.57
C CYS A 32 -7.73 6.48 -0.81
N MET A 33 -6.61 6.16 -0.18
CA MET A 33 -6.01 4.84 -0.27
C MET A 33 -6.99 3.73 0.18
N LEU A 34 -7.77 3.97 1.23
CA LEU A 34 -8.76 3.00 1.72
C LEU A 34 -9.88 2.77 0.72
N SER A 35 -10.33 3.82 0.02
CA SER A 35 -11.32 3.67 -1.05
C SER A 35 -10.74 2.89 -2.23
N GLY A 36 -9.50 3.20 -2.64
CA GLY A 36 -8.81 2.45 -3.70
C GLY A 36 -8.68 0.96 -3.36
N LEU A 37 -8.30 0.65 -2.12
CA LEU A 37 -8.24 -0.74 -1.65
C LEU A 37 -9.62 -1.41 -1.66
N ALA A 38 -10.66 -0.72 -1.18
CA ALA A 38 -12.03 -1.26 -1.18
C ALA A 38 -12.53 -1.56 -2.60
N PHE A 39 -12.30 -0.66 -3.55
CA PHE A 39 -12.64 -0.90 -4.96
C PHE A 39 -11.84 -2.06 -5.57
N TYR A 40 -10.56 -2.16 -5.25
CA TYR A 40 -9.73 -3.28 -5.69
C TYR A 40 -10.29 -4.62 -5.19
N LEU A 41 -10.66 -4.70 -3.90
CA LEU A 41 -11.22 -5.92 -3.32
C LEU A 41 -12.61 -6.25 -3.88
N LEU A 42 -13.44 -5.24 -4.13
CA LEU A 42 -14.71 -5.41 -4.83
C LEU A 42 -14.50 -5.98 -6.23
N CYS A 43 -13.59 -5.39 -7.01
CA CYS A 43 -13.28 -5.90 -8.35
C CYS A 43 -12.73 -7.33 -8.30
N ARG A 44 -11.98 -7.68 -7.28
CA ARG A 44 -11.35 -9.00 -7.15
C ARG A 44 -12.36 -10.09 -6.83
N TRP A 45 -13.23 -9.86 -5.85
CA TRP A 45 -14.10 -10.90 -5.29
C TRP A 45 -15.52 -10.87 -5.85
N ASP A 46 -16.04 -9.71 -6.20
CA ASP A 46 -17.38 -9.56 -6.70
C ASP A 46 -17.43 -9.60 -8.24
N LEU A 47 -16.66 -8.71 -8.89
CA LEU A 47 -16.64 -8.61 -10.35
C LEU A 47 -15.73 -9.65 -11.02
N GLY A 48 -14.65 -10.04 -10.37
CA GLY A 48 -13.64 -10.98 -10.88
C GLY A 48 -13.91 -12.44 -10.50
N GLU A 49 -15.05 -12.72 -9.85
CA GLU A 49 -15.52 -14.07 -9.48
C GLU A 49 -14.49 -14.90 -8.69
N GLU A 50 -13.48 -14.26 -8.08
CA GLU A 50 -12.57 -14.97 -7.19
C GLU A 50 -13.32 -15.35 -5.90
N THR A 51 -13.22 -16.61 -5.51
CA THR A 51 -13.88 -17.11 -4.29
C THR A 51 -13.52 -16.26 -3.07
N PHE A 52 -14.52 -15.71 -2.40
CA PHE A 52 -14.32 -14.96 -1.16
C PHE A 52 -13.80 -15.92 -0.06
N PRO A 53 -12.69 -15.57 0.60
CA PRO A 53 -12.09 -16.46 1.59
C PRO A 53 -12.93 -16.55 2.86
N ASP A 54 -12.95 -17.74 3.48
CA ASP A 54 -13.52 -17.92 4.81
C ASP A 54 -12.65 -17.23 5.85
N LEU A 55 -13.03 -16.00 6.23
CA LEU A 55 -12.31 -15.19 7.21
C LEU A 55 -12.43 -15.72 8.65
N SER A 56 -13.33 -16.68 8.92
CA SER A 56 -13.46 -17.31 10.23
C SER A 56 -12.28 -18.24 10.55
N LYS A 57 -11.65 -18.80 9.50
CA LYS A 57 -10.53 -19.73 9.63
C LYS A 57 -9.24 -19.12 9.11
N ARG A 58 -8.31 -18.84 10.02
CA ARG A 58 -7.01 -18.25 9.67
C ARG A 58 -6.27 -18.99 8.54
N SER A 59 -6.31 -20.32 8.51
CA SER A 59 -5.68 -21.14 7.48
C SER A 59 -6.24 -20.91 6.09
N ALA A 60 -7.51 -20.51 5.97
CA ALA A 60 -8.17 -20.29 4.69
C ALA A 60 -7.78 -18.97 4.01
N TRP A 61 -7.39 -17.96 4.77
CA TRP A 61 -7.11 -16.63 4.22
C TRP A 61 -5.68 -16.11 4.45
N TYR A 62 -4.93 -16.67 5.40
CA TYR A 62 -3.64 -16.11 5.83
C TYR A 62 -2.60 -16.05 4.70
N ASN A 63 -2.62 -17.00 3.77
CA ASN A 63 -1.70 -17.05 2.63
C ASN A 63 -2.20 -16.29 1.40
N ILE A 64 -3.44 -15.78 1.41
CA ILE A 64 -3.98 -14.99 0.31
C ILE A 64 -3.29 -13.62 0.33
N ARG A 65 -2.67 -13.28 -0.79
CA ARG A 65 -2.01 -11.97 -0.92
C ARG A 65 -3.04 -10.88 -1.09
N LEU A 66 -2.89 -9.77 -0.35
CA LEU A 66 -3.78 -8.62 -0.49
C LEU A 66 -3.76 -8.10 -1.93
N ILE A 67 -2.58 -7.90 -2.49
CA ILE A 67 -2.38 -7.58 -3.90
C ILE A 67 -1.76 -8.81 -4.55
N LYS A 68 -2.49 -9.45 -5.46
CA LYS A 68 -2.03 -10.67 -6.12
C LYS A 68 -1.10 -10.37 -7.29
N GLY A 69 -0.09 -11.22 -7.45
CA GLY A 69 0.86 -11.13 -8.56
C GLY A 69 0.39 -11.78 -9.85
N SER A 70 -0.69 -12.56 -9.79
CA SER A 70 -1.26 -13.27 -10.94
C SER A 70 -2.79 -13.20 -10.91
N SER A 71 -3.43 -13.16 -12.07
CA SER A 71 -4.88 -13.19 -12.17
C SER A 71 -5.49 -14.51 -11.71
N SER A 72 -4.78 -15.61 -11.93
CA SER A 72 -5.26 -16.98 -11.65
C SER A 72 -4.79 -17.54 -10.30
N ASN A 73 -3.78 -16.93 -9.64
CA ASN A 73 -3.23 -17.44 -8.39
C ASN A 73 -3.27 -16.39 -7.28
N PRO A 74 -4.20 -16.51 -6.32
CA PRO A 74 -4.37 -15.54 -5.22
C PRO A 74 -3.21 -15.54 -4.21
N THR A 75 -2.37 -16.58 -4.20
CA THR A 75 -1.21 -16.70 -3.31
C THR A 75 0.09 -16.22 -3.96
N ALA A 76 0.09 -15.94 -5.27
CA ALA A 76 1.26 -15.45 -5.98
C ALA A 76 1.67 -14.06 -5.49
N GLU A 77 2.96 -13.89 -5.24
CA GLU A 77 3.51 -12.61 -4.82
C GLU A 77 3.56 -11.61 -5.98
N PHE A 78 3.23 -10.38 -5.66
CA PHE A 78 3.39 -9.26 -6.59
C PHE A 78 4.87 -8.89 -6.69
N SER A 79 5.47 -9.12 -7.86
CA SER A 79 6.91 -8.91 -8.04
C SER A 79 7.27 -7.42 -7.98
N TYR A 80 8.52 -7.14 -7.54
CA TYR A 80 9.06 -5.78 -7.56
C TYR A 80 9.03 -5.16 -8.97
N ASN A 81 9.33 -5.95 -9.99
CA ASN A 81 9.30 -5.47 -11.37
C ASN A 81 7.89 -5.08 -11.81
N SER A 82 6.90 -5.90 -11.48
CA SER A 82 5.49 -5.59 -11.74
C SER A 82 5.06 -4.31 -11.01
N GLN A 83 5.42 -4.16 -9.73
CA GLN A 83 5.16 -2.95 -8.95
C GLN A 83 5.77 -1.70 -9.62
N ARG A 84 7.02 -1.80 -10.02
CA ARG A 84 7.74 -0.70 -10.70
C ARG A 84 7.09 -0.34 -12.03
N GLU A 85 6.65 -1.33 -12.80
CA GLU A 85 5.97 -1.12 -14.07
C GLU A 85 4.62 -0.40 -13.88
N TRP A 86 3.80 -0.85 -12.93
CA TRP A 86 2.52 -0.20 -12.61
C TRP A 86 2.69 1.26 -12.17
N VAL A 87 3.67 1.52 -11.30
CA VAL A 87 4.00 2.90 -10.89
C VAL A 87 4.47 3.73 -12.10
N THR A 88 5.25 3.12 -13.00
CA THR A 88 5.70 3.78 -14.23
C THR A 88 4.54 4.18 -15.12
N ARG A 89 3.61 3.26 -15.37
CA ARG A 89 2.40 3.53 -16.17
C ARG A 89 1.54 4.62 -15.53
N ALA A 90 1.33 4.55 -14.22
CA ALA A 90 0.58 5.57 -13.50
C ALA A 90 1.22 6.97 -13.62
N PHE A 91 2.55 7.06 -13.52
CA PHE A 91 3.27 8.31 -13.67
C PHE A 91 3.20 8.85 -15.11
N GLN A 92 3.37 7.98 -16.10
CA GLN A 92 3.21 8.36 -17.51
C GLN A 92 1.82 8.91 -17.79
N TYR A 93 0.78 8.24 -17.28
CA TYR A 93 -0.60 8.71 -17.41
C TYR A 93 -0.83 10.07 -16.72
N ALA A 94 -0.20 10.30 -15.57
CA ALA A 94 -0.29 11.56 -14.83
C ALA A 94 0.68 12.65 -15.34
N GLY A 95 1.49 12.39 -16.38
CA GLY A 95 2.49 13.34 -16.88
C GLY A 95 3.66 13.59 -15.92
N ILE A 96 3.91 12.67 -14.97
CA ILE A 96 4.97 12.81 -13.97
C ILE A 96 6.27 12.19 -14.50
N LEU A 97 7.28 13.03 -14.71
CA LEU A 97 8.62 12.61 -15.11
C LEU A 97 9.49 12.44 -13.86
N SER A 98 9.80 11.20 -13.51
CA SER A 98 10.71 10.88 -12.40
C SER A 98 11.48 9.59 -12.65
N GLN A 99 12.78 9.59 -12.34
CA GLN A 99 13.61 8.39 -12.32
C GLN A 99 13.45 7.60 -11.02
N LYS A 100 13.07 8.25 -9.91
CA LYS A 100 12.91 7.65 -8.58
C LYS A 100 11.45 7.24 -8.31
N LYS A 101 10.90 6.38 -9.15
CA LYS A 101 9.46 6.05 -9.20
C LYS A 101 8.88 5.55 -7.88
N THR A 102 9.59 4.68 -7.17
CA THR A 102 9.11 4.10 -5.90
C THR A 102 9.39 4.98 -4.68
N HIS A 103 10.28 5.97 -4.77
CA HIS A 103 10.68 6.84 -3.66
C HIS A 103 10.07 8.24 -3.72
N ILE A 104 9.50 8.64 -4.86
CA ILE A 104 8.97 10.00 -5.03
C ILE A 104 7.83 10.30 -4.05
N GLY A 105 6.98 9.32 -3.76
CA GLY A 105 5.87 9.49 -2.81
C GLY A 105 6.36 9.85 -1.41
N TYR A 106 7.42 9.20 -0.94
CA TYR A 106 8.03 9.52 0.34
C TYR A 106 8.62 10.93 0.35
N SER A 107 9.41 11.28 -0.65
CA SER A 107 10.05 12.60 -0.76
C SER A 107 9.00 13.72 -0.89
N ALA A 108 7.96 13.50 -1.69
CA ALA A 108 6.87 14.45 -1.84
C ALA A 108 6.06 14.63 -0.55
N GLY A 109 5.78 13.53 0.16
CA GLY A 109 5.09 13.55 1.45
C GLY A 109 5.88 14.32 2.51
N ALA A 110 7.17 14.07 2.63
CA ALA A 110 8.07 14.79 3.53
C ALA A 110 8.10 16.29 3.21
N LYS A 111 8.23 16.64 1.93
CA LYS A 111 8.22 18.05 1.50
C LYS A 111 6.89 18.74 1.77
N MET A 112 5.77 18.07 1.52
CA MET A 112 4.44 18.60 1.84
C MET A 112 4.25 18.81 3.34
N ALA A 113 4.76 17.91 4.18
CA ALA A 113 4.70 18.04 5.64
C ALA A 113 5.52 19.26 6.11
N GLU A 114 6.72 19.43 5.59
CA GLU A 114 7.57 20.61 5.84
C GLU A 114 6.86 21.93 5.45
N LEU A 115 6.26 21.98 4.26
CA LEU A 115 5.49 23.14 3.79
C LEU A 115 4.26 23.45 4.66
N LYS A 116 3.76 22.47 5.41
CA LYS A 116 2.68 22.63 6.38
C LYS A 116 3.19 22.97 7.80
N GLY A 117 4.49 23.21 7.97
CA GLY A 117 5.09 23.61 9.24
C GLY A 117 5.33 22.46 10.21
N ILE A 118 5.29 21.20 9.75
CA ILE A 118 5.66 20.06 10.58
C ILE A 118 7.18 20.03 10.75
N SER A 119 7.65 19.89 11.99
CA SER A 119 9.07 19.91 12.29
C SER A 119 9.81 18.72 11.66
N GLU A 120 11.08 18.93 11.31
CA GLU A 120 11.95 17.91 10.73
C GLU A 120 12.01 16.64 11.59
N ASP A 121 12.06 16.79 12.91
CA ASP A 121 12.06 15.65 13.84
C ASP A 121 10.79 14.82 13.78
N GLN A 122 9.63 15.45 13.62
CA GLN A 122 8.35 14.75 13.46
C GLN A 122 8.30 14.03 12.11
N ILE A 123 8.77 14.67 11.02
CA ILE A 123 8.85 14.05 9.69
C ILE A 123 9.80 12.85 9.73
N ARG A 124 10.95 12.99 10.36
CA ARG A 124 11.95 11.92 10.52
C ARG A 124 11.41 10.74 11.32
N ARG A 125 10.63 10.99 12.40
CA ARG A 125 9.99 9.93 13.19
C ARG A 125 8.90 9.19 12.41
N ALA A 126 8.12 9.89 11.59
CA ALA A 126 7.08 9.29 10.76
C ALA A 126 7.65 8.46 9.58
N GLY A 127 8.87 8.74 9.16
CA GLY A 127 9.54 8.09 8.03
C GLY A 127 10.47 6.92 8.39
N ARG A 128 10.48 6.50 9.66
CA ARG A 128 11.32 5.37 10.14
C ARG A 128 10.67 4.03 9.90
#